data_bb6f03923744f9e5e3008e744c00fb7f
#
_entry.id   bb6f03923744f9e5e3008e744c00fb7f
#
_cell.length_a   1.000
_cell.length_b   1.000
_cell.length_c   1.000
_cell.angle_alpha   90.00
_cell.angle_beta   90.00
_cell.angle_gamma   90.00
#
_symmetry.space_group_name_H-M   'P 1'
#
loop_
_entity.id
_entity.type
_entity.pdbx_description
1 polymer ?
#
loop_
_entity_poly.entity_id
_entity_poly.type
_entity_poly.pdbx_seq_one_letter_code
_entity_poly.pdbx_strand_id
1 'polypeptide(L)'
;MHKKIMFHYLLLTFSLFGCVTLEELDKYDIKSSPGTDLNGNWVFFGNFNENKKIIATAINKTNGVIYRGIKTTGVFDGKSTPKIKKNSRGVAHLFFENTQKIKVTQTKYSLYINFDRSIVEEYSFGELKTIVLGNVKARRSSGWIKGKSVYRIETLDEYGMKITEEYKLLVNEEKLERLLIFRDKDLNEIKVLQTYIRKN
;
A
#
# COMPACT_ATOMS: atom_id res chain seq x y z
N MET A 1 -5.16 15.45 -75.08
CA MET A 1 -4.90 14.28 -74.18
C MET A 1 -4.37 14.80 -72.84
N HIS A 2 -5.25 14.90 -71.81
CA HIS A 2 -4.86 15.32 -70.48
C HIS A 2 -4.83 14.09 -69.60
N LYS A 3 -3.63 13.70 -69.12
CA LYS A 3 -3.45 12.67 -68.14
C LYS A 3 -3.73 13.28 -66.73
N LYS A 4 -4.81 12.85 -66.11
CA LYS A 4 -5.10 13.16 -64.69
C LYS A 4 -4.20 12.29 -63.83
N ILE A 5 -3.29 12.93 -63.10
CA ILE A 5 -2.49 12.28 -62.04
C ILE A 5 -3.35 12.31 -60.77
N MET A 6 -3.83 11.15 -60.37
CA MET A 6 -4.59 10.96 -59.14
C MET A 6 -3.61 10.75 -58.01
N PHE A 7 -3.41 11.77 -57.17
CA PHE A 7 -2.60 11.70 -55.96
C PHE A 7 -3.41 10.96 -54.89
N HIS A 8 -3.01 9.73 -54.58
CA HIS A 8 -3.53 8.99 -53.43
C HIS A 8 -2.82 9.50 -52.17
N TYR A 9 -3.53 10.30 -51.39
CA TYR A 9 -3.11 10.59 -50.02
C TYR A 9 -3.34 9.34 -49.15
N LEU A 10 -2.25 8.61 -48.89
CA LEU A 10 -2.20 7.55 -47.91
C LEU A 10 -2.18 8.22 -46.53
N LEU A 11 -3.34 8.36 -45.91
CA LEU A 11 -3.47 8.83 -44.53
C LEU A 11 -2.96 7.72 -43.60
N LEU A 12 -1.67 7.82 -43.23
CA LEU A 12 -1.10 6.99 -42.16
C LEU A 12 -1.66 7.47 -40.81
N THR A 13 -2.77 6.89 -40.41
CA THR A 13 -3.25 7.04 -39.02
C THR A 13 -2.30 6.27 -38.13
N PHE A 14 -1.31 6.96 -37.56
CA PHE A 14 -0.58 6.50 -36.41
C PHE A 14 -1.57 6.41 -35.24
N SER A 15 -2.16 5.25 -35.05
CA SER A 15 -2.81 4.91 -33.80
C SER A 15 -1.71 4.89 -32.72
N LEU A 16 -1.59 6.01 -32.01
CA LEU A 16 -0.87 6.07 -30.74
C LEU A 16 -1.62 5.16 -29.76
N PHE A 17 -1.31 3.88 -29.81
CA PHE A 17 -1.57 3.02 -28.66
C PHE A 17 -0.73 3.59 -27.53
N GLY A 18 -1.35 4.45 -26.74
CA GLY A 18 -0.79 4.84 -25.47
C GLY A 18 -0.56 3.55 -24.69
N CYS A 19 0.69 3.11 -24.63
CA CYS A 19 1.09 2.12 -23.64
C CYS A 19 0.69 2.69 -22.28
N VAL A 20 -0.41 2.22 -21.73
CA VAL A 20 -0.69 2.38 -20.32
C VAL A 20 0.44 1.61 -19.64
N THR A 21 1.49 2.31 -19.27
CA THR A 21 2.55 1.73 -18.44
C THR A 21 1.89 1.33 -17.15
N LEU A 22 1.66 0.02 -16.99
CA LEU A 22 1.24 -0.53 -15.71
C LEU A 22 2.26 -0.05 -14.68
N GLU A 23 1.78 0.70 -13.70
CA GLU A 23 2.63 1.16 -12.63
C GLU A 23 3.37 -0.03 -12.02
N GLU A 24 4.70 0.02 -12.01
CA GLU A 24 5.52 -0.97 -11.35
C GLU A 24 5.73 -0.57 -9.89
N LEU A 25 5.74 -1.60 -9.02
CA LEU A 25 6.17 -1.42 -7.65
C LEU A 25 7.69 -1.33 -7.59
N ASP A 26 8.20 -0.49 -6.71
CA ASP A 26 9.63 -0.33 -6.51
C ASP A 26 10.27 -1.64 -5.99
N LYS A 27 11.53 -1.84 -6.37
CA LYS A 27 12.37 -2.90 -5.78
C LYS A 27 13.12 -2.31 -4.61
N TYR A 28 12.99 -2.98 -3.46
CA TYR A 28 13.62 -2.52 -2.22
C TYR A 28 14.87 -3.32 -1.88
N ASP A 29 15.70 -2.76 -1.02
CA ASP A 29 16.91 -3.42 -0.56
C ASP A 29 16.57 -4.57 0.41
N ILE A 30 17.37 -5.64 0.33
CA ILE A 30 17.28 -6.82 1.20
C ILE A 30 18.04 -6.61 2.52
N LYS A 31 18.79 -5.53 2.66
CA LYS A 31 19.59 -5.25 3.86
C LYS A 31 19.04 -4.04 4.60
N SER A 32 18.87 -4.18 5.90
CA SER A 32 18.59 -3.05 6.76
C SER A 32 19.77 -2.09 6.82
N SER A 33 19.49 -0.81 7.04
CA SER A 33 20.53 0.15 7.39
C SER A 33 21.16 -0.25 8.73
N PRO A 34 22.49 -0.12 8.89
CA PRO A 34 23.15 -0.41 10.16
C PRO A 34 22.52 0.39 11.32
N GLY A 35 22.26 -0.29 12.44
CA GLY A 35 21.68 0.33 13.63
C GLY A 35 20.16 0.57 13.58
N THR A 36 19.46 0.17 12.52
CA THR A 36 18.01 0.28 12.47
C THR A 36 17.36 -0.98 13.03
N ASP A 37 16.72 -0.85 14.18
CA ASP A 37 16.00 -1.92 14.86
C ASP A 37 14.57 -1.46 15.17
N LEU A 38 13.60 -1.99 14.41
CA LEU A 38 12.18 -1.70 14.58
C LEU A 38 11.50 -2.59 15.63
N ASN A 39 12.22 -3.54 16.24
CA ASN A 39 11.66 -4.45 17.24
C ASN A 39 10.96 -3.70 18.36
N GLY A 40 9.82 -4.18 18.80
CA GLY A 40 9.14 -3.63 19.95
C GLY A 40 7.63 -3.81 19.96
N ASN A 41 7.04 -3.48 21.11
CA ASN A 41 5.61 -3.27 21.26
C ASN A 41 5.34 -1.77 21.18
N TRP A 42 4.47 -1.38 20.27
CA TRP A 42 4.22 0.00 19.94
C TRP A 42 2.73 0.32 20.16
N VAL A 43 2.45 1.45 20.79
CA VAL A 43 1.08 1.93 21.06
C VAL A 43 0.91 3.28 20.39
N PHE A 44 -0.18 3.45 19.65
CA PHE A 44 -0.52 4.69 18.94
C PHE A 44 -0.55 5.87 19.92
N PHE A 45 0.15 6.93 19.56
CA PHE A 45 0.22 8.17 20.33
C PHE A 45 -0.78 9.18 19.77
N GLY A 46 -1.85 9.43 20.51
CA GLY A 46 -2.90 10.35 20.13
C GLY A 46 -4.31 9.77 20.18
N ASN A 47 -5.26 10.45 19.54
CA ASN A 47 -6.65 10.01 19.46
C ASN A 47 -6.84 9.02 18.32
N PHE A 48 -6.89 7.74 18.65
CA PHE A 48 -7.01 6.68 17.65
C PHE A 48 -8.36 6.71 16.88
N ASN A 49 -9.45 7.13 17.51
CA ASN A 49 -10.74 7.22 16.84
C ASN A 49 -10.77 8.36 15.80
N GLU A 50 -10.08 9.44 16.07
CA GLU A 50 -9.91 10.52 15.11
C GLU A 50 -9.01 10.07 13.95
N ASN A 51 -7.92 9.38 14.23
CA ASN A 51 -7.04 8.79 13.22
C ASN A 51 -7.81 7.84 12.28
N LYS A 52 -8.70 7.00 12.81
CA LYS A 52 -9.57 6.15 11.99
C LYS A 52 -10.43 6.96 11.02
N LYS A 53 -10.98 8.09 11.44
CA LYS A 53 -11.79 8.97 10.58
C LYS A 53 -10.94 9.60 9.48
N ILE A 54 -9.72 10.04 9.81
CA ILE A 54 -8.78 10.60 8.83
C ILE A 54 -8.43 9.57 7.76
N ILE A 55 -8.08 8.34 8.16
CA ILE A 55 -7.79 7.27 7.22
C ILE A 55 -8.99 6.90 6.36
N ALA A 56 -10.18 6.79 6.95
CA ALA A 56 -11.40 6.52 6.20
C ALA A 56 -11.68 7.63 5.17
N THR A 57 -11.42 8.89 5.53
CA THR A 57 -11.53 10.03 4.61
C THR A 57 -10.50 9.96 3.49
N ALA A 58 -9.25 9.58 3.79
CA ALA A 58 -8.19 9.41 2.80
C ALA A 58 -8.56 8.32 1.78
N ILE A 59 -9.00 7.15 2.25
CA ILE A 59 -9.47 6.06 1.38
C ILE A 59 -10.62 6.51 0.49
N ASN A 60 -11.59 7.23 1.03
CA ASN A 60 -12.74 7.73 0.25
C ASN A 60 -12.31 8.73 -0.82
N LYS A 61 -11.41 9.65 -0.50
CA LYS A 61 -10.94 10.69 -1.43
C LYS A 61 -10.09 10.10 -2.55
N THR A 62 -9.33 9.04 -2.27
CA THR A 62 -8.55 8.31 -3.29
C THR A 62 -9.35 7.23 -4.01
N ASN A 63 -10.66 7.40 -4.07
CA ASN A 63 -11.56 6.47 -4.76
C ASN A 63 -11.56 5.03 -4.24
N GLY A 64 -11.08 4.79 -3.03
CA GLY A 64 -11.26 3.51 -2.35
C GLY A 64 -12.74 3.26 -2.03
N VAL A 65 -13.16 2.00 -2.05
CA VAL A 65 -14.50 1.60 -1.61
C VAL A 65 -14.45 1.24 -0.14
N ILE A 66 -15.19 1.97 0.70
CA ILE A 66 -15.38 1.54 2.08
C ILE A 66 -16.49 0.48 2.09
N TYR A 67 -16.13 -0.76 2.34
CA TYR A 67 -17.13 -1.81 2.56
C TYR A 67 -17.75 -1.63 3.95
N ARG A 68 -19.00 -1.17 3.98
CA ARG A 68 -19.80 -1.19 5.20
C ARG A 68 -20.07 -2.65 5.56
N GLY A 69 -19.58 -3.11 6.70
CA GLY A 69 -19.79 -4.47 7.20
C GLY A 69 -18.53 -5.34 7.32
N ILE A 70 -17.41 -4.97 6.69
CA ILE A 70 -16.14 -5.54 7.10
C ILE A 70 -15.77 -4.83 8.41
N LYS A 71 -15.97 -5.52 9.53
CA LYS A 71 -15.37 -5.08 10.77
C LYS A 71 -13.87 -5.00 10.51
N THR A 72 -13.28 -3.81 10.62
CA THR A 72 -11.83 -3.57 10.52
C THR A 72 -11.04 -4.30 11.61
N THR A 73 -11.63 -5.27 12.23
CA THR A 73 -11.04 -6.22 13.17
C THR A 73 -10.37 -7.39 12.47
N GLY A 74 -10.27 -7.34 11.13
CA GLY A 74 -9.33 -8.13 10.33
C GLY A 74 -9.35 -9.64 10.43
N VAL A 75 -10.38 -10.20 10.98
CA VAL A 75 -10.64 -11.60 10.80
C VAL A 75 -11.57 -11.72 9.59
N PHE A 76 -11.01 -12.00 8.44
CA PHE A 76 -11.78 -12.59 7.35
C PHE A 76 -12.22 -13.96 7.84
N ASP A 77 -13.47 -14.10 8.24
CA ASP A 77 -14.05 -15.40 8.63
C ASP A 77 -14.26 -16.35 7.43
N GLY A 78 -13.72 -15.99 6.28
CA GLY A 78 -13.84 -16.77 5.03
C GLY A 78 -15.26 -16.83 4.45
N LYS A 79 -16.26 -16.23 5.13
CA LYS A 79 -17.67 -16.38 4.75
C LYS A 79 -18.23 -15.22 3.94
N SER A 80 -17.58 -14.06 3.97
CA SER A 80 -17.99 -12.89 3.19
C SER A 80 -16.89 -12.44 2.24
N THR A 81 -16.86 -13.01 1.05
CA THR A 81 -16.05 -12.46 -0.04
C THR A 81 -16.61 -11.12 -0.44
N PRO A 82 -15.81 -10.06 -0.45
CA PRO A 82 -16.27 -8.77 -0.94
C PRO A 82 -16.69 -8.91 -2.41
N LYS A 83 -17.97 -8.69 -2.70
CA LYS A 83 -18.46 -8.65 -4.08
C LYS A 83 -18.10 -7.29 -4.66
N ILE A 84 -17.02 -7.25 -5.45
CA ILE A 84 -16.59 -6.06 -6.17
C ILE A 84 -17.50 -5.90 -7.38
N LYS A 85 -18.22 -4.78 -7.48
CA LYS A 85 -18.99 -4.44 -8.67
C LYS A 85 -18.03 -4.12 -9.81
N LYS A 86 -18.42 -4.43 -11.06
CA LYS A 86 -17.61 -4.29 -12.28
C LYS A 86 -17.03 -2.88 -12.54
N ASN A 87 -17.52 -1.85 -11.85
CA ASN A 87 -17.03 -0.46 -11.90
C ASN A 87 -16.40 -0.04 -10.55
N SER A 88 -15.80 -0.97 -9.84
CA SER A 88 -15.27 -0.71 -8.52
C SER A 88 -14.03 0.13 -8.58
N ARG A 89 -13.96 1.04 -7.65
CA ARG A 89 -12.81 1.86 -7.31
C ARG A 89 -11.76 1.00 -6.63
N GLY A 90 -10.56 1.51 -6.47
CA GLY A 90 -9.45 0.79 -5.86
C GLY A 90 -9.77 0.15 -4.51
N VAL A 91 -9.16 -0.98 -4.25
CA VAL A 91 -9.43 -1.85 -3.09
C VAL A 91 -8.16 -2.23 -2.32
N ALA A 92 -7.01 -1.63 -2.65
CA ALA A 92 -5.73 -1.89 -1.96
C ALA A 92 -5.84 -1.75 -0.43
N HIS A 93 -6.77 -0.89 0.05
CA HIS A 93 -7.02 -0.70 1.47
C HIS A 93 -7.55 -1.95 2.19
N LEU A 94 -8.03 -2.98 1.47
CA LEU A 94 -8.42 -4.25 2.08
C LEU A 94 -7.22 -5.04 2.61
N PHE A 95 -6.03 -4.76 2.09
CA PHE A 95 -4.78 -5.38 2.54
C PHE A 95 -4.02 -4.53 3.56
N PHE A 96 -4.65 -3.48 4.05
CA PHE A 96 -4.09 -2.51 4.97
C PHE A 96 -4.72 -2.65 6.35
N GLU A 97 -3.89 -2.53 7.39
CA GLU A 97 -4.30 -2.63 8.76
C GLU A 97 -4.10 -1.34 9.52
N ASN A 98 -5.12 -0.93 10.27
CA ASN A 98 -5.06 0.24 11.15
C ASN A 98 -5.46 -0.14 12.56
N THR A 99 -4.49 -0.23 13.46
CA THR A 99 -4.68 -0.68 14.84
C THR A 99 -4.01 0.26 15.83
N GLN A 100 -4.51 0.23 17.07
CA GLN A 100 -3.97 1.04 18.16
C GLN A 100 -2.63 0.48 18.68
N LYS A 101 -2.41 -0.82 18.52
CA LYS A 101 -1.18 -1.48 18.97
C LYS A 101 -0.59 -2.28 17.85
N ILE A 102 0.71 -2.23 17.73
CA ILE A 102 1.48 -3.08 16.83
C ILE A 102 2.65 -3.69 17.59
N LYS A 103 2.94 -4.96 17.30
CA LYS A 103 4.19 -5.59 17.72
C LYS A 103 5.01 -5.87 16.49
N VAL A 104 6.21 -5.35 16.46
CA VAL A 104 7.16 -5.56 15.37
C VAL A 104 8.25 -6.50 15.83
N THR A 105 8.54 -7.52 15.02
CA THR A 105 9.69 -8.41 15.18
C THR A 105 10.50 -8.37 13.91
N GLN A 106 11.69 -7.84 13.98
CA GLN A 106 12.63 -7.75 12.86
C GLN A 106 13.63 -8.89 12.94
N THR A 107 13.79 -9.57 11.83
CA THR A 107 14.85 -10.58 11.63
C THR A 107 15.87 -10.07 10.62
N LYS A 108 16.82 -10.93 10.27
CA LYS A 108 17.77 -10.61 9.20
C LYS A 108 17.12 -10.49 7.82
N TYR A 109 15.94 -11.13 7.60
CA TYR A 109 15.36 -11.29 6.28
C TYR A 109 13.93 -10.77 6.16
N SER A 110 13.25 -10.55 7.26
CA SER A 110 11.82 -10.23 7.27
C SER A 110 11.46 -9.31 8.44
N LEU A 111 10.41 -8.56 8.23
CA LEU A 111 9.69 -7.84 9.27
C LEU A 111 8.37 -8.56 9.52
N TYR A 112 8.13 -8.94 10.76
CA TYR A 112 6.86 -9.52 11.22
C TYR A 112 6.09 -8.46 11.98
N ILE A 113 4.87 -8.16 11.54
CA ILE A 113 4.02 -7.18 12.20
C ILE A 113 2.75 -7.86 12.70
N ASN A 114 2.52 -7.82 13.99
CA ASN A 114 1.25 -8.19 14.60
C ASN A 114 0.45 -6.91 14.86
N PHE A 115 -0.70 -6.81 14.22
CA PHE A 115 -1.62 -5.68 14.34
C PHE A 115 -2.69 -5.90 15.41
N ASP A 116 -2.29 -6.34 16.61
CA ASP A 116 -3.20 -6.66 17.74
C ASP A 116 -4.20 -7.78 17.40
N ARG A 117 -3.73 -8.80 16.66
CA ARG A 117 -4.54 -9.93 16.18
C ARG A 117 -3.84 -11.27 16.39
N SER A 118 -4.59 -12.34 16.14
CA SER A 118 -4.06 -13.69 16.12
C SER A 118 -3.10 -13.96 14.95
N ILE A 119 -3.16 -13.14 13.88
CA ILE A 119 -2.37 -13.30 12.66
C ILE A 119 -1.22 -12.31 12.69
N VAL A 120 -0.04 -12.82 12.38
CA VAL A 120 1.18 -12.03 12.18
C VAL A 120 1.43 -11.94 10.67
N GLU A 121 1.51 -10.72 10.15
CA GLU A 121 1.89 -10.48 8.76
C GLU A 121 3.40 -10.53 8.61
N GLU A 122 3.88 -11.28 7.62
CA GLU A 122 5.29 -11.33 7.24
C GLU A 122 5.54 -10.50 5.99
N TYR A 123 6.60 -9.69 6.06
CA TYR A 123 7.10 -8.86 4.97
C TYR A 123 8.57 -9.16 4.76
N SER A 124 8.89 -10.00 3.78
CA SER A 124 10.28 -10.35 3.45
C SER A 124 11.00 -9.18 2.77
N PHE A 125 12.28 -8.99 3.08
CA PHE A 125 13.05 -7.88 2.52
C PHE A 125 13.33 -8.10 1.03
N GLY A 126 13.04 -7.09 0.21
CA GLY A 126 13.21 -7.16 -1.25
C GLY A 126 12.16 -8.01 -1.96
N GLU A 127 11.09 -8.42 -1.27
CA GLU A 127 10.05 -9.27 -1.85
C GLU A 127 9.15 -8.47 -2.79
N LEU A 128 8.77 -9.12 -3.90
CA LEU A 128 7.68 -8.71 -4.78
C LEU A 128 6.78 -9.92 -5.00
N LYS A 129 5.52 -9.84 -4.54
CA LYS A 129 4.57 -10.95 -4.64
C LYS A 129 3.16 -10.49 -4.97
N THR A 130 2.35 -11.41 -5.50
CA THR A 130 0.90 -11.25 -5.59
C THR A 130 0.26 -11.76 -4.31
N ILE A 131 -0.60 -10.94 -3.72
CA ILE A 131 -1.42 -11.29 -2.57
C ILE A 131 -2.89 -11.35 -2.97
N VAL A 132 -3.64 -12.24 -2.33
CA VAL A 132 -5.04 -12.50 -2.66
C VAL A 132 -5.88 -12.48 -1.39
N LEU A 133 -7.02 -11.79 -1.46
CA LEU A 133 -8.01 -11.75 -0.40
C LEU A 133 -9.39 -12.00 -1.00
N GLY A 134 -9.89 -13.24 -0.90
CA GLY A 134 -11.07 -13.67 -1.63
C GLY A 134 -10.84 -13.62 -3.14
N ASN A 135 -11.63 -12.80 -3.84
CA ASN A 135 -11.47 -12.54 -5.28
C ASN A 135 -10.66 -11.27 -5.62
N VAL A 136 -10.13 -10.60 -4.62
CA VAL A 136 -9.31 -9.38 -4.78
C VAL A 136 -7.85 -9.76 -4.88
N LYS A 137 -7.16 -9.21 -5.88
CA LYS A 137 -5.73 -9.38 -6.08
C LYS A 137 -5.01 -8.05 -5.97
N ALA A 138 -3.83 -8.08 -5.37
CA ALA A 138 -2.92 -6.95 -5.35
C ALA A 138 -1.47 -7.45 -5.49
N ARG A 139 -0.59 -6.59 -5.98
CA ARG A 139 0.85 -6.79 -5.93
C ARG A 139 1.39 -6.09 -4.69
N ARG A 140 2.30 -6.74 -3.98
CA ARG A 140 2.96 -6.17 -2.81
C ARG A 140 4.47 -6.22 -3.00
N SER A 141 5.13 -5.11 -2.70
CA SER A 141 6.59 -5.02 -2.59
C SER A 141 6.95 -4.56 -1.18
N SER A 142 8.04 -5.07 -0.63
CA SER A 142 8.47 -4.70 0.73
C SER A 142 9.97 -4.78 0.90
N GLY A 143 10.53 -3.89 1.71
CA GLY A 143 11.95 -3.87 2.03
C GLY A 143 12.45 -2.51 2.48
N TRP A 144 13.77 -2.37 2.56
CA TRP A 144 14.42 -1.14 2.99
C TRP A 144 14.63 -0.18 1.83
N ILE A 145 14.41 1.11 2.06
CA ILE A 145 14.77 2.13 1.08
C ILE A 145 16.29 2.28 1.11
N LYS A 146 16.93 2.12 -0.05
CA LYS A 146 18.39 2.21 -0.20
C LYS A 146 18.94 3.50 0.41
N GLY A 147 19.92 3.36 1.30
CA GLY A 147 20.58 4.48 1.96
C GLY A 147 19.73 5.22 3.00
N LYS A 148 18.57 4.68 3.39
CA LYS A 148 17.68 5.24 4.40
C LYS A 148 17.32 4.21 5.46
N SER A 149 17.15 4.67 6.71
CA SER A 149 16.64 3.85 7.82
C SER A 149 15.11 3.82 7.80
N VAL A 150 14.53 3.54 6.63
CA VAL A 150 13.09 3.47 6.40
C VAL A 150 12.74 2.15 5.74
N TYR A 151 11.85 1.42 6.38
CA TYR A 151 11.25 0.23 5.81
C TYR A 151 9.96 0.60 5.10
N ARG A 152 9.76 0.11 3.87
CA ARG A 152 8.58 0.43 3.06
C ARG A 152 7.85 -0.83 2.62
N ILE A 153 6.53 -0.74 2.63
CA ILE A 153 5.61 -1.73 2.07
C ILE A 153 4.74 -0.99 1.06
N GLU A 154 4.67 -1.48 -0.16
CA GLU A 154 3.76 -0.97 -1.19
C GLU A 154 2.77 -2.05 -1.57
N THR A 155 1.51 -1.69 -1.65
CA THR A 155 0.42 -2.57 -2.12
C THR A 155 -0.33 -1.85 -3.23
N LEU A 156 -0.36 -2.45 -4.42
CA LEU A 156 -1.02 -1.93 -5.62
C LEU A 156 -2.05 -2.95 -6.10
N ASP A 157 -3.30 -2.55 -6.18
CA ASP A 157 -4.39 -3.39 -6.67
C ASP A 157 -4.55 -3.32 -8.20
N GLU A 158 -5.41 -4.19 -8.73
CA GLU A 158 -5.73 -4.26 -10.16
C GLU A 158 -6.52 -3.04 -10.69
N TYR A 159 -7.01 -2.17 -9.80
CA TYR A 159 -7.77 -0.96 -10.14
C TYR A 159 -6.91 0.31 -10.11
N GLY A 160 -5.62 0.17 -9.78
CA GLY A 160 -4.67 1.27 -9.74
C GLY A 160 -4.64 2.05 -8.43
N MET A 161 -5.29 1.56 -7.36
CA MET A 161 -5.10 2.12 -6.02
C MET A 161 -3.82 1.56 -5.41
N LYS A 162 -2.96 2.46 -4.94
CA LYS A 162 -1.70 2.11 -4.25
C LYS A 162 -1.73 2.63 -2.82
N ILE A 163 -1.33 1.79 -1.89
CA ILE A 163 -1.04 2.18 -0.51
C ILE A 163 0.43 1.95 -0.26
N THR A 164 1.10 2.98 0.24
CA THR A 164 2.49 2.89 0.70
C THR A 164 2.51 3.11 2.20
N GLU A 165 3.20 2.23 2.90
CA GLU A 165 3.46 2.32 4.33
C GLU A 165 4.96 2.46 4.55
N GLU A 166 5.39 3.49 5.24
CA GLU A 166 6.79 3.71 5.61
C GLU A 166 6.95 3.65 7.12
N TYR A 167 7.85 2.81 7.59
CA TYR A 167 8.18 2.69 9.01
C TYR A 167 9.57 3.27 9.27
N LYS A 168 9.65 4.23 10.18
CA LYS A 168 10.88 4.91 10.57
C LYS A 168 10.99 5.01 12.09
N LEU A 169 12.10 4.54 12.63
CA LEU A 169 12.40 4.71 14.05
C LEU A 169 13.06 6.08 14.30
N LEU A 170 12.49 6.83 15.22
CA LEU A 170 13.09 8.04 15.80
C LEU A 170 13.82 7.64 17.08
N VAL A 171 15.08 7.25 16.95
CA VAL A 171 15.87 6.63 18.03
C VAL A 171 15.93 7.50 19.29
N ASN A 172 16.13 8.81 19.12
CA ASN A 172 16.26 9.73 20.26
C ASN A 172 14.94 9.97 21.01
N GLU A 173 13.80 9.57 20.43
CA GLU A 173 12.47 9.82 20.98
C GLU A 173 11.75 8.52 21.35
N GLU A 174 12.37 7.36 21.11
CA GLU A 174 11.74 6.04 21.27
C GLU A 174 10.36 5.97 20.60
N LYS A 175 10.24 6.58 19.44
CA LYS A 175 9.02 6.65 18.65
C LYS A 175 9.18 5.92 17.33
N LEU A 176 8.13 5.26 16.90
CA LEU A 176 7.99 4.69 15.58
C LEU A 176 7.00 5.54 14.78
N GLU A 177 7.47 6.14 13.71
CA GLU A 177 6.62 6.78 12.71
C GLU A 177 6.18 5.78 11.66
N ARG A 178 4.89 5.79 11.33
CA ARG A 178 4.31 5.10 10.20
C ARG A 178 3.63 6.11 9.31
N LEU A 179 4.25 6.41 8.16
CA LEU A 179 3.66 7.26 7.14
C LEU A 179 2.84 6.40 6.18
N LEU A 180 1.58 6.75 6.04
CA LEU A 180 0.64 6.13 5.11
C LEU A 180 0.45 7.06 3.92
N ILE A 181 0.60 6.55 2.69
CA ILE A 181 0.35 7.28 1.46
C ILE A 181 -0.69 6.52 0.67
N PHE A 182 -1.87 7.10 0.54
CA PHE A 182 -2.96 6.58 -0.29
C PHE A 182 -2.91 7.29 -1.64
N ARG A 183 -2.81 6.54 -2.72
CA ARG A 183 -2.77 7.07 -4.07
C ARG A 183 -3.77 6.37 -4.97
N ASP A 184 -4.52 7.14 -5.74
CA ASP A 184 -5.43 6.63 -6.74
C ASP A 184 -4.76 6.46 -8.12
N LYS A 185 -5.49 5.90 -9.08
CA LYS A 185 -5.03 5.72 -10.47
C LYS A 185 -4.69 7.03 -11.19
N ASP A 186 -5.22 8.16 -10.73
CA ASP A 186 -5.00 9.49 -11.32
C ASP A 186 -3.85 10.23 -10.61
N LEU A 187 -3.08 9.50 -9.79
CA LEU A 187 -1.90 9.94 -9.04
C LEU A 187 -2.20 10.99 -7.94
N ASN A 188 -3.45 11.13 -7.53
CA ASN A 188 -3.78 11.96 -6.38
C ASN A 188 -3.32 11.25 -5.10
N GLU A 189 -2.55 11.95 -4.28
CA GLU A 189 -2.00 11.39 -3.03
C GLU A 189 -2.57 12.07 -1.79
N ILE A 190 -2.83 11.26 -0.77
CA ILE A 190 -3.14 11.71 0.58
C ILE A 190 -2.20 11.03 1.55
N LYS A 191 -1.54 11.81 2.39
CA LYS A 191 -0.57 11.34 3.38
C LYS A 191 -1.15 11.44 4.78
N VAL A 192 -0.98 10.39 5.57
CA VAL A 192 -1.38 10.34 6.98
C VAL A 192 -0.20 9.83 7.80
N LEU A 193 0.28 10.65 8.72
CA LEU A 193 1.34 10.26 9.64
C LEU A 193 0.73 9.69 10.93
N GLN A 194 1.20 8.54 11.32
CA GLN A 194 0.90 7.90 12.60
C GLN A 194 2.17 7.85 13.43
N THR A 195 2.07 8.19 14.70
CA THR A 195 3.17 8.07 15.66
C THR A 195 2.82 7.04 16.70
N TYR A 196 3.76 6.16 17.00
CA TYR A 196 3.64 5.15 18.04
C TYR A 196 4.76 5.36 19.05
N ILE A 197 4.47 5.11 20.31
CA ILE A 197 5.45 5.11 21.40
C ILE A 197 5.73 3.68 21.86
N ARG A 198 6.94 3.43 22.29
CA ARG A 198 7.33 2.11 22.81
C ARG A 198 6.59 1.83 24.11
N LYS A 199 6.03 0.64 24.20
CA LYS A 199 5.45 0.13 25.46
C LYS A 199 6.48 -0.78 26.11
N ASN A 200 6.92 -0.38 27.29
CA ASN A 200 7.74 -1.21 28.19
C ASN A 200 6.90 -2.33 28.79
#